data_5adc830bc5e05042e06140a4db6663c3
#
_entry.id   5adc830bc5e05042e06140a4db6663c3
#
_cell.length_a   1.000
_cell.length_b   1.000
_cell.length_c   1.000
_cell.angle_alpha   90.00
_cell.angle_beta   90.00
_cell.angle_gamma   90.00
#
_symmetry.space_group_name_H-M   'P 1'
#
loop_
_entity.id
_entity.type
_entity.pdbx_description
1 polymer ?
#
loop_
_entity_poly.entity_id
_entity_poly.type
_entity_poly.pdbx_seq_one_letter_code
_entity_poly.pdbx_strand_id
1 'polypeptide(L)'
;SSFIYPFAKSLYRKYCNIAGPFHSSPDFIIFGISRSGTTSLFQYLSKHPNIEPCAIKEPHYFDQYYHRGINWYKMNFPLRWQNFISKKIKNQKLITGEATGAYLLNPHAPKRIYDSNPNIKLILLLRNPIDRAFSHYQRKLNNGTEKLSFEEAIEKENSRIDGEQEKMEQNDRYYSENFHTNSYLNTGLCASRLKRWLEYFPLKQILIIENEDFLQNPQKIYDTTLNFLNLP
;
A
#
# COMPACT_ATOMS: atom_id res chain seq x y z
N SER A 1 12.01 -16.00 -29.58
CA SER A 1 11.33 -15.98 -28.26
C SER A 1 10.43 -14.75 -28.01
N SER A 2 10.35 -13.78 -28.94
CA SER A 2 9.56 -12.53 -28.77
C SER A 2 8.04 -12.69 -28.88
N PHE A 3 7.55 -13.72 -29.56
CA PHE A 3 6.11 -13.98 -29.75
C PHE A 3 5.42 -14.71 -28.58
N ILE A 4 6.17 -15.48 -27.81
CA ILE A 4 5.61 -16.29 -26.71
C ILE A 4 5.16 -15.37 -25.54
N TYR A 5 5.90 -14.31 -25.27
CA TYR A 5 5.62 -13.41 -24.14
C TYR A 5 4.32 -12.60 -24.26
N PRO A 6 4.02 -11.97 -25.41
CA PRO A 6 2.73 -11.29 -25.60
C PRO A 6 1.52 -12.23 -25.57
N PHE A 7 1.66 -13.43 -26.12
CA PHE A 7 0.61 -14.46 -26.11
C PHE A 7 0.31 -14.95 -24.70
N ALA A 8 1.34 -15.30 -23.93
CA ALA A 8 1.22 -15.72 -22.53
C ALA A 8 0.58 -14.61 -21.67
N LYS A 9 0.96 -13.35 -21.88
CA LYS A 9 0.38 -12.19 -21.19
C LYS A 9 -1.11 -12.00 -21.51
N SER A 10 -1.49 -12.20 -22.77
CA SER A 10 -2.89 -12.14 -23.20
C SER A 10 -3.71 -13.26 -22.57
N LEU A 11 -3.19 -14.49 -22.57
CA LEU A 11 -3.85 -15.65 -21.97
C LEU A 11 -4.02 -15.48 -20.44
N TYR A 12 -2.97 -15.01 -19.75
CA TYR A 12 -3.04 -14.72 -18.35
C TYR A 12 -4.07 -13.64 -18.01
N ARG A 13 -4.16 -12.57 -18.83
CA ARG A 13 -5.19 -11.55 -18.68
C ARG A 13 -6.60 -12.10 -18.84
N LYS A 14 -6.82 -12.98 -19.82
CA LYS A 14 -8.11 -13.68 -19.98
C LYS A 14 -8.43 -14.53 -18.76
N TYR A 15 -7.46 -15.27 -18.26
CA TYR A 15 -7.62 -16.07 -17.03
C TYR A 15 -7.99 -15.18 -15.83
N CYS A 16 -7.30 -14.07 -15.60
CA CYS A 16 -7.65 -13.13 -14.54
C CYS A 16 -9.08 -12.57 -14.68
N ASN A 17 -9.53 -12.29 -15.90
CA ASN A 17 -10.88 -11.79 -16.15
C ASN A 17 -11.97 -12.82 -15.83
N ILE A 18 -11.68 -14.11 -16.00
CA ILE A 18 -12.60 -15.21 -15.66
C ILE A 18 -12.55 -15.53 -14.17
N ALA A 19 -11.36 -15.65 -13.59
CA ALA A 19 -11.16 -16.10 -12.21
C ALA A 19 -11.31 -14.95 -11.18
N GLY A 20 -10.89 -13.74 -11.52
CA GLY A 20 -10.89 -12.59 -10.63
C GLY A 20 -12.23 -12.27 -9.96
N PRO A 21 -13.39 -12.38 -10.64
CA PRO A 21 -14.69 -12.16 -10.01
C PRO A 21 -15.01 -13.12 -8.84
N PHE A 22 -14.37 -14.27 -8.78
CA PHE A 22 -14.53 -15.25 -7.70
C PHE A 22 -13.64 -14.97 -6.49
N HIS A 23 -12.68 -14.05 -6.62
CA HIS A 23 -11.81 -13.59 -5.52
C HIS A 23 -12.41 -12.41 -4.77
N SER A 24 -12.04 -12.28 -3.51
CA SER A 24 -12.45 -11.17 -2.64
C SER A 24 -11.76 -9.87 -3.06
N SER A 25 -12.32 -8.75 -2.64
CA SER A 25 -11.62 -7.46 -2.62
C SER A 25 -11.09 -7.22 -1.20
N PRO A 26 -10.04 -6.41 -1.01
CA PRO A 26 -9.56 -6.10 0.32
C PRO A 26 -10.60 -5.32 1.15
N ASP A 27 -10.68 -5.66 2.43
CA ASP A 27 -11.47 -4.96 3.45
C ASP A 27 -10.67 -3.79 4.04
N PHE A 28 -9.33 -3.88 4.03
CA PHE A 28 -8.45 -2.81 4.49
C PHE A 28 -7.17 -2.70 3.66
N ILE A 29 -6.57 -1.51 3.67
CA ILE A 29 -5.27 -1.22 3.04
C ILE A 29 -4.42 -0.42 4.03
N ILE A 30 -3.17 -0.86 4.24
CA ILE A 30 -2.13 -0.05 4.87
C ILE A 30 -1.46 0.74 3.74
N PHE A 31 -1.80 2.05 3.61
CA PHE A 31 -1.48 2.82 2.41
C PHE A 31 -0.29 3.80 2.54
N GLY A 32 0.36 3.83 3.67
CA GLY A 32 1.51 4.68 3.91
C GLY A 32 2.06 4.55 5.32
N ILE A 33 3.19 5.16 5.62
CA ILE A 33 4.20 5.62 4.67
C ILE A 33 5.35 4.61 4.66
N SER A 34 6.05 4.49 3.55
CA SER A 34 7.23 3.62 3.48
C SER A 34 8.25 3.99 4.56
N ARG A 35 8.82 2.99 5.25
CA ARG A 35 9.78 3.11 6.37
C ARG A 35 9.17 3.53 7.73
N SER A 36 7.86 3.40 7.89
CA SER A 36 7.14 3.67 9.15
C SER A 36 6.54 2.42 9.80
N GLY A 37 7.05 1.21 9.51
CA GLY A 37 6.59 -0.02 10.16
C GLY A 37 5.38 -0.70 9.50
N THR A 38 4.97 -0.29 8.30
CA THR A 38 3.84 -0.89 7.56
C THR A 38 3.96 -2.40 7.38
N THR A 39 5.17 -2.88 7.07
CA THR A 39 5.46 -4.32 6.94
C THR A 39 5.27 -5.07 8.26
N SER A 40 5.76 -4.52 9.36
CA SER A 40 5.67 -5.15 10.69
C SER A 40 4.22 -5.24 11.16
N LEU A 41 3.45 -4.16 11.03
CA LEU A 41 2.03 -4.18 11.38
C LEU A 41 1.27 -5.19 10.53
N PHE A 42 1.50 -5.22 9.22
CA PHE A 42 0.85 -6.18 8.33
C PHE A 42 1.19 -7.63 8.69
N GLN A 43 2.46 -7.91 9.04
CA GLN A 43 2.87 -9.24 9.49
C GLN A 43 2.20 -9.66 10.80
N TYR A 44 1.99 -8.72 11.75
CA TYR A 44 1.25 -9.02 12.98
C TYR A 44 -0.23 -9.29 12.68
N LEU A 45 -0.86 -8.46 11.87
CA LEU A 45 -2.25 -8.66 11.44
C LEU A 45 -2.43 -9.97 10.70
N SER A 46 -1.49 -10.36 9.85
CA SER A 46 -1.54 -11.62 9.08
C SER A 46 -1.48 -12.89 9.93
N LYS A 47 -1.13 -12.78 11.22
CA LYS A 47 -1.18 -13.90 12.17
C LYS A 47 -2.55 -14.05 12.84
N HIS A 48 -3.43 -13.08 12.68
CA HIS A 48 -4.76 -13.15 13.27
C HIS A 48 -5.63 -14.18 12.53
N PRO A 49 -6.36 -15.09 13.23
CA PRO A 49 -7.10 -16.17 12.60
C PRO A 49 -8.24 -15.72 11.67
N ASN A 50 -8.69 -14.47 11.82
CA ASN A 50 -9.75 -13.88 10.99
C ASN A 50 -9.20 -12.99 9.85
N ILE A 51 -7.89 -12.94 9.64
CA ILE A 51 -7.28 -12.17 8.56
C ILE A 51 -6.56 -13.11 7.59
N GLU A 52 -7.02 -13.12 6.34
CA GLU A 52 -6.34 -13.78 5.24
C GLU A 52 -5.56 -12.71 4.45
N PRO A 53 -4.24 -12.69 4.52
CA PRO A 53 -3.45 -11.64 3.87
C PRO A 53 -3.44 -11.77 2.35
N CYS A 54 -3.11 -10.67 1.66
CA CYS A 54 -2.76 -10.67 0.25
C CYS A 54 -1.59 -11.63 -0.03
N ALA A 55 -1.69 -12.40 -1.11
CA ALA A 55 -0.70 -13.42 -1.47
C ALA A 55 0.68 -12.82 -1.84
N ILE A 56 0.71 -11.60 -2.32
CA ILE A 56 1.94 -10.88 -2.64
C ILE A 56 2.12 -9.66 -1.74
N LYS A 57 3.36 -9.41 -1.37
CA LYS A 57 3.71 -8.19 -0.64
C LYS A 57 3.70 -6.99 -1.60
N GLU A 58 3.07 -5.89 -1.17
CA GLU A 58 3.01 -4.64 -1.93
C GLU A 58 2.57 -4.86 -3.39
N PRO A 59 1.29 -5.15 -3.65
CA PRO A 59 0.80 -5.43 -5.01
C PRO A 59 0.91 -4.25 -5.96
N HIS A 60 1.11 -3.02 -5.47
CA HIS A 60 1.28 -1.81 -6.28
C HIS A 60 0.21 -1.63 -7.37
N TYR A 61 -1.03 -2.06 -7.06
CA TYR A 61 -2.10 -1.99 -8.05
C TYR A 61 -2.57 -0.55 -8.30
N PHE A 62 -2.85 0.20 -7.24
CA PHE A 62 -3.44 1.53 -7.36
C PHE A 62 -2.45 2.63 -7.75
N ASP A 63 -1.14 2.36 -7.71
CA ASP A 63 -0.09 3.27 -8.18
C ASP A 63 0.53 2.83 -9.53
N GLN A 64 1.13 1.66 -9.60
CA GLN A 64 1.93 1.23 -10.74
C GLN A 64 1.18 0.34 -11.73
N TYR A 65 0.35 -0.59 -11.23
CA TYR A 65 -0.24 -1.65 -12.06
C TYR A 65 -1.73 -1.49 -12.33
N TYR A 66 -2.28 -0.29 -12.18
CA TYR A 66 -3.71 -0.03 -12.39
C TYR A 66 -4.21 -0.44 -13.78
N HIS A 67 -3.36 -0.28 -14.79
CA HIS A 67 -3.65 -0.70 -16.17
C HIS A 67 -3.89 -2.20 -16.37
N ARG A 68 -3.55 -3.04 -15.36
CA ARG A 68 -3.79 -4.50 -15.40
C ARG A 68 -5.25 -4.86 -15.13
N GLY A 69 -6.02 -3.95 -14.56
CA GLY A 69 -7.44 -4.13 -14.26
C GLY A 69 -7.69 -4.79 -12.91
N ILE A 70 -8.88 -4.51 -12.35
CA ILE A 70 -9.28 -4.92 -10.99
C ILE A 70 -9.28 -6.44 -10.80
N ASN A 71 -9.59 -7.21 -11.85
CA ASN A 71 -9.60 -8.66 -11.76
C ASN A 71 -8.20 -9.25 -11.56
N TRP A 72 -7.17 -8.64 -12.17
CA TRP A 72 -5.79 -8.99 -11.88
C TRP A 72 -5.42 -8.72 -10.42
N TYR A 73 -5.85 -7.60 -9.86
CA TYR A 73 -5.62 -7.26 -8.47
C TYR A 73 -6.28 -8.26 -7.52
N LYS A 74 -7.55 -8.61 -7.79
CA LYS A 74 -8.32 -9.54 -6.97
C LYS A 74 -7.72 -10.95 -6.91
N MET A 75 -7.00 -11.39 -7.93
CA MET A 75 -6.30 -12.68 -7.92
C MET A 75 -5.30 -12.86 -6.75
N ASN A 76 -4.90 -11.76 -6.10
CA ASN A 76 -3.99 -11.80 -4.97
C ASN A 76 -4.71 -12.00 -3.62
N PHE A 77 -6.03 -12.11 -3.61
CA PHE A 77 -6.84 -12.26 -2.39
C PHE A 77 -7.58 -13.60 -2.38
N PRO A 78 -8.07 -14.04 -1.20
CA PRO A 78 -8.75 -15.32 -1.05
C PRO A 78 -10.01 -15.42 -1.92
N LEU A 79 -10.44 -16.64 -2.18
CA LEU A 79 -11.69 -16.89 -2.88
C LEU A 79 -12.90 -16.53 -1.99
N ARG A 80 -13.94 -15.95 -2.57
CA ARG A 80 -15.15 -15.49 -1.86
C ARG A 80 -15.85 -16.60 -1.08
N TRP A 81 -15.83 -17.84 -1.59
CA TRP A 81 -16.45 -18.96 -0.93
C TRP A 81 -15.75 -19.35 0.38
N GLN A 82 -14.45 -19.07 0.54
CA GLN A 82 -13.73 -19.27 1.80
C GLN A 82 -14.32 -18.41 2.91
N ASN A 83 -14.64 -17.14 2.63
CA ASN A 83 -15.34 -16.25 3.55
C ASN A 83 -16.73 -16.77 3.91
N PHE A 84 -17.46 -17.31 2.93
CA PHE A 84 -18.79 -17.87 3.16
C PHE A 84 -18.73 -19.09 4.09
N ILE A 85 -17.79 -19.99 3.85
CA ILE A 85 -17.59 -21.19 4.69
C ILE A 85 -17.15 -20.81 6.10
N SER A 86 -16.17 -19.91 6.26
CA SER A 86 -15.73 -19.45 7.57
C SER A 86 -16.88 -18.85 8.37
N LYS A 87 -17.70 -18.03 7.76
CA LYS A 87 -18.86 -17.43 8.39
C LYS A 87 -19.91 -18.46 8.78
N LYS A 88 -20.20 -19.44 7.91
CA LYS A 88 -21.29 -20.41 8.11
C LYS A 88 -20.90 -21.55 9.06
N ILE A 89 -19.64 -22.01 9.00
CA ILE A 89 -19.19 -23.18 9.78
C ILE A 89 -18.54 -22.75 11.09
N LYS A 90 -17.70 -21.69 11.07
CA LYS A 90 -16.91 -21.26 12.23
C LYS A 90 -17.53 -20.06 12.96
N ASN A 91 -18.63 -19.50 12.46
CA ASN A 91 -19.24 -18.25 12.92
C ASN A 91 -18.20 -17.08 13.02
N GLN A 92 -17.21 -17.09 12.14
CA GLN A 92 -16.11 -16.14 12.12
C GLN A 92 -16.16 -15.32 10.83
N LYS A 93 -16.05 -14.01 10.97
CA LYS A 93 -15.88 -13.12 9.84
C LYS A 93 -14.42 -13.15 9.41
N LEU A 94 -14.14 -13.64 8.21
CA LEU A 94 -12.82 -13.53 7.59
C LEU A 94 -12.73 -12.23 6.81
N ILE A 95 -11.70 -11.45 7.03
CA ILE A 95 -11.37 -10.25 6.25
C ILE A 95 -10.03 -10.42 5.54
N THR A 96 -9.81 -9.62 4.52
CA THR A 96 -8.53 -9.63 3.78
C THR A 96 -8.02 -8.21 3.57
N GLY A 97 -6.72 -8.06 3.43
CA GLY A 97 -6.10 -6.76 3.22
C GLY A 97 -4.69 -6.83 2.66
N GLU A 98 -4.14 -5.67 2.37
CA GLU A 98 -2.79 -5.52 1.86
C GLU A 98 -2.06 -4.32 2.48
N ALA A 99 -0.75 -4.23 2.22
CA ALA A 99 0.08 -3.12 2.66
C ALA A 99 0.99 -2.65 1.52
N THR A 100 0.69 -1.49 0.95
CA THR A 100 1.51 -0.80 -0.06
C THR A 100 1.75 0.64 0.39
N GLY A 101 2.89 0.87 1.05
CA GLY A 101 3.23 2.18 1.62
C GLY A 101 3.42 3.29 0.59
N ALA A 102 3.57 2.96 -0.68
CA ALA A 102 3.74 3.91 -1.77
C ALA A 102 2.42 4.58 -2.22
N TYR A 103 1.25 4.04 -1.86
CA TYR A 103 -0.03 4.62 -2.28
C TYR A 103 -0.24 6.05 -1.77
N LEU A 104 0.28 6.39 -0.57
CA LEU A 104 0.20 7.76 -0.06
C LEU A 104 0.82 8.77 -1.02
N LEU A 105 1.86 8.38 -1.75
CA LEU A 105 2.61 9.26 -2.65
C LEU A 105 1.93 9.44 -4.01
N ASN A 106 1.13 8.48 -4.44
CA ASN A 106 0.51 8.52 -5.76
C ASN A 106 -0.74 9.40 -5.76
N PRO A 107 -0.81 10.44 -6.62
CA PRO A 107 -1.93 11.38 -6.64
C PRO A 107 -3.27 10.77 -7.05
N HIS A 108 -3.26 9.66 -7.80
CA HIS A 108 -4.46 9.01 -8.32
C HIS A 108 -4.95 7.85 -7.43
N ALA A 109 -4.11 7.36 -6.51
CA ALA A 109 -4.45 6.22 -5.66
C ALA A 109 -5.72 6.44 -4.82
N PRO A 110 -5.96 7.61 -4.19
CA PRO A 110 -7.17 7.82 -3.38
C PRO A 110 -8.44 7.60 -4.19
N LYS A 111 -8.54 8.24 -5.37
CA LYS A 111 -9.71 8.09 -6.26
C LYS A 111 -9.89 6.65 -6.73
N ARG A 112 -8.82 6.00 -7.17
CA ARG A 112 -8.85 4.61 -7.66
C ARG A 112 -9.32 3.62 -6.59
N ILE A 113 -8.88 3.82 -5.34
CA ILE A 113 -9.30 3.00 -4.21
C ILE A 113 -10.76 3.26 -3.89
N TYR A 114 -11.19 4.53 -3.87
CA TYR A 114 -12.58 4.91 -3.64
C TYR A 114 -13.52 4.33 -4.68
N ASP A 115 -13.18 4.44 -5.97
CA ASP A 115 -13.95 3.86 -7.08
C ASP A 115 -14.05 2.31 -6.98
N SER A 116 -13.03 1.67 -6.40
CA SER A 116 -13.00 0.21 -6.19
C SER A 116 -13.83 -0.23 -4.98
N ASN A 117 -13.71 0.48 -3.86
CA ASN A 117 -14.42 0.20 -2.61
C ASN A 117 -14.51 1.47 -1.74
N PRO A 118 -15.61 2.23 -1.77
CA PRO A 118 -15.75 3.46 -0.97
C PRO A 118 -15.84 3.21 0.54
N ASN A 119 -16.07 1.97 0.97
CA ASN A 119 -16.20 1.59 2.39
C ASN A 119 -14.93 0.93 2.95
N ILE A 120 -13.84 0.91 2.20
CA ILE A 120 -12.59 0.28 2.63
C ILE A 120 -12.02 0.97 3.87
N LYS A 121 -11.46 0.21 4.79
CA LYS A 121 -10.73 0.76 5.93
C LYS A 121 -9.28 1.02 5.57
N LEU A 122 -8.79 2.19 5.92
CA LEU A 122 -7.46 2.67 5.57
C LEU A 122 -6.61 2.82 6.84
N ILE A 123 -5.35 2.39 6.77
CA ILE A 123 -4.41 2.51 7.88
C ILE A 123 -3.19 3.26 7.39
N LEU A 124 -2.84 4.33 8.08
CA LEU A 124 -1.68 5.17 7.81
C LEU A 124 -0.72 5.10 8.99
N LEU A 125 0.49 4.62 8.76
CA LEU A 125 1.57 4.73 9.74
C LEU A 125 2.44 5.94 9.41
N LEU A 126 2.59 6.80 10.37
CA LEU A 126 3.51 7.94 10.33
C LEU A 126 4.77 7.62 11.14
N ARG A 127 5.83 8.34 10.91
CA ARG A 127 7.08 8.26 11.65
C ARG A 127 7.73 9.64 11.66
N ASN A 128 8.52 9.93 12.69
CA ASN A 128 9.38 11.10 12.68
C ASN A 128 10.04 11.27 11.31
N PRO A 129 9.85 12.41 10.62
CA PRO A 129 10.28 12.57 9.23
C PRO A 129 11.79 12.44 9.04
N ILE A 130 12.59 12.83 10.03
CA ILE A 130 14.06 12.71 9.99
C ILE A 130 14.46 11.24 10.05
N ASP A 131 13.95 10.50 11.03
CA ASP A 131 14.23 9.06 11.19
C ASP A 131 13.74 8.25 9.99
N ARG A 132 12.61 8.65 9.42
CA ARG A 132 12.07 8.03 8.22
C ARG A 132 12.99 8.27 7.01
N ALA A 133 13.45 9.51 6.82
CA ALA A 133 14.34 9.88 5.72
C ALA A 133 15.66 9.12 5.83
N PHE A 134 16.28 9.08 7.02
CA PHE A 134 17.50 8.34 7.26
C PHE A 134 17.32 6.83 7.06
N SER A 135 16.21 6.25 7.55
CA SER A 135 15.89 4.85 7.31
C SER A 135 15.68 4.51 5.81
N HIS A 136 15.15 5.48 5.03
CA HIS A 136 15.01 5.32 3.58
C HIS A 136 16.38 5.32 2.90
N TYR A 137 17.20 6.30 3.22
CA TYR A 137 18.59 6.38 2.74
C TYR A 137 19.37 5.10 3.04
N GLN A 138 19.38 4.64 4.30
CA GLN A 138 20.07 3.42 4.70
C GLN A 138 19.64 2.20 3.88
N ARG A 139 18.34 2.07 3.60
CA ARG A 139 17.86 0.99 2.74
C ARG A 139 18.39 1.11 1.31
N LYS A 140 18.45 2.32 0.75
CA LYS A 140 18.97 2.53 -0.62
C LYS A 140 20.46 2.32 -0.70
N LEU A 141 21.21 2.73 0.32
CA LEU A 141 22.64 2.47 0.46
C LEU A 141 22.92 0.96 0.52
N ASN A 142 22.21 0.23 1.40
CA ASN A 142 22.38 -1.22 1.56
C ASN A 142 22.00 -2.02 0.29
N ASN A 143 21.07 -1.51 -0.51
CA ASN A 143 20.72 -2.13 -1.80
C ASN A 143 21.66 -1.70 -2.94
N GLY A 144 22.64 -0.82 -2.69
CA GLY A 144 23.58 -0.30 -3.69
C GLY A 144 22.98 0.68 -4.71
N THR A 145 21.74 1.17 -4.45
CA THR A 145 21.05 2.12 -5.34
C THR A 145 21.36 3.58 -4.99
N GLU A 146 21.82 3.87 -3.77
CA GLU A 146 22.41 5.14 -3.37
C GLU A 146 23.91 4.97 -3.17
N LYS A 147 24.68 5.99 -3.58
CA LYS A 147 26.16 6.01 -3.50
C LYS A 147 26.70 7.26 -2.82
N LEU A 148 25.85 8.26 -2.61
CA LEU A 148 26.21 9.52 -1.96
C LEU A 148 26.16 9.38 -0.44
N SER A 149 26.79 10.31 0.29
CA SER A 149 26.53 10.48 1.72
C SER A 149 25.09 10.92 1.96
N PHE A 150 24.62 10.82 3.19
CA PHE A 150 23.25 11.24 3.52
C PHE A 150 23.04 12.72 3.23
N GLU A 151 23.99 13.55 3.62
CA GLU A 151 23.98 15.00 3.42
C GLU A 151 23.91 15.34 1.93
N GLU A 152 24.79 14.75 1.12
CA GLU A 152 24.78 14.95 -0.34
C GLU A 152 23.49 14.46 -1.01
N ALA A 153 22.94 13.36 -0.52
CA ALA A 153 21.70 12.80 -1.03
C ALA A 153 20.51 13.72 -0.75
N ILE A 154 20.47 14.34 0.43
CA ILE A 154 19.47 15.35 0.81
C ILE A 154 19.62 16.65 -0.01
N GLU A 155 20.84 17.16 -0.15
CA GLU A 155 21.10 18.37 -0.96
C GLU A 155 20.67 18.20 -2.42
N LYS A 156 20.87 16.98 -2.98
CA LYS A 156 20.51 16.67 -4.37
C LYS A 156 19.06 16.20 -4.54
N GLU A 157 18.30 16.00 -3.46
CA GLU A 157 16.94 15.49 -3.55
C GLU A 157 16.08 16.29 -4.52
N ASN A 158 15.99 17.62 -4.32
CA ASN A 158 15.15 18.47 -5.15
C ASN A 158 15.48 18.36 -6.64
N SER A 159 16.76 18.39 -7.00
CA SER A 159 17.18 18.26 -8.40
C SER A 159 16.90 16.88 -9.00
N ARG A 160 16.88 15.82 -8.17
CA ARG A 160 16.59 14.45 -8.61
C ARG A 160 15.09 14.19 -8.85
N ILE A 161 14.22 14.91 -8.13
CA ILE A 161 12.77 14.69 -8.19
C ILE A 161 12.02 15.84 -8.86
N ASP A 162 12.74 16.82 -9.41
CA ASP A 162 12.17 18.00 -10.07
C ASP A 162 11.21 17.61 -11.20
N GLY A 163 10.01 18.19 -11.18
CA GLY A 163 8.95 17.91 -12.16
C GLY A 163 8.32 16.51 -12.09
N GLU A 164 8.81 15.62 -11.20
CA GLU A 164 8.32 14.23 -11.15
C GLU A 164 6.91 14.13 -10.57
N GLN A 165 6.59 14.98 -9.59
CA GLN A 165 5.25 15.00 -9.00
C GLN A 165 4.21 15.50 -10.03
N GLU A 166 4.53 16.58 -10.75
CA GLU A 166 3.68 17.16 -11.80
C GLU A 166 3.45 16.16 -12.94
N LYS A 167 4.48 15.42 -13.35
CA LYS A 167 4.32 14.34 -14.35
C LYS A 167 3.36 13.26 -13.86
N MET A 168 3.46 12.85 -12.59
CA MET A 168 2.54 11.88 -12.00
C MET A 168 1.10 12.43 -11.91
N GLU A 169 0.91 13.72 -11.63
CA GLU A 169 -0.42 14.35 -11.56
C GLU A 169 -1.08 14.47 -12.95
N GLN A 170 -0.29 14.79 -13.97
CA GLN A 170 -0.77 14.97 -15.35
C GLN A 170 -1.00 13.66 -16.10
N ASN A 171 -0.28 12.60 -15.71
CA ASN A 171 -0.36 11.32 -16.39
C ASN A 171 -0.59 10.17 -15.41
N ASP A 172 -1.80 9.66 -15.40
CA ASP A 172 -2.25 8.59 -14.47
C ASP A 172 -1.57 7.23 -14.71
N ARG A 173 -0.81 7.08 -15.81
CA ARG A 173 0.00 5.88 -16.13
C ARG A 173 1.48 6.08 -15.84
N TYR A 174 1.88 7.31 -15.50
CA TYR A 174 3.27 7.59 -15.19
C TYR A 174 3.60 7.17 -13.75
N TYR A 175 4.62 6.34 -13.61
CA TYR A 175 5.20 5.96 -12.32
C TYR A 175 6.63 6.50 -12.26
N SER A 176 6.91 7.36 -11.31
CA SER A 176 8.24 7.94 -11.15
C SER A 176 9.12 7.07 -10.25
N GLU A 177 10.02 6.31 -10.85
CA GLU A 177 11.05 5.57 -10.13
C GLU A 177 11.96 6.54 -9.34
N ASN A 178 12.31 7.68 -9.94
CA ASN A 178 13.12 8.72 -9.30
C ASN A 178 12.46 9.24 -8.03
N PHE A 179 11.17 9.58 -8.10
CA PHE A 179 10.43 10.08 -6.93
C PHE A 179 10.40 9.04 -5.82
N HIS A 180 10.12 7.79 -6.12
CA HIS A 180 10.07 6.71 -5.14
C HIS A 180 11.44 6.32 -4.58
N THR A 181 12.51 6.55 -5.34
CA THR A 181 13.86 6.16 -4.95
C THR A 181 14.59 7.26 -4.19
N ASN A 182 14.49 8.51 -4.66
CA ASN A 182 15.35 9.61 -4.22
C ASN A 182 14.62 10.66 -3.36
N SER A 183 13.34 10.46 -3.05
CA SER A 183 12.55 11.38 -2.24
C SER A 183 12.69 11.05 -0.75
N TYR A 184 13.72 11.57 -0.12
CA TYR A 184 13.99 11.34 1.31
C TYR A 184 13.15 12.27 2.20
N LEU A 185 13.29 13.59 2.08
CA LEU A 185 12.53 14.56 2.86
C LEU A 185 11.11 14.74 2.32
N ASN A 186 10.98 14.88 1.01
CA ASN A 186 9.70 15.14 0.35
C ASN A 186 8.66 14.05 0.67
N THR A 187 9.06 12.77 0.71
CA THR A 187 8.17 11.68 1.13
C THR A 187 7.60 11.88 2.54
N GLY A 188 8.32 12.57 3.42
CA GLY A 188 7.87 12.91 4.79
C GLY A 188 6.77 13.97 4.86
N LEU A 189 6.50 14.72 3.79
CA LEU A 189 5.45 15.74 3.73
C LEU A 189 4.05 15.12 3.62
N CYS A 190 3.63 14.45 4.69
CA CYS A 190 2.40 13.65 4.70
C CYS A 190 1.12 14.48 4.71
N ALA A 191 1.14 15.68 5.31
CA ALA A 191 -0.08 16.46 5.55
C ALA A 191 -0.80 16.87 4.26
N SER A 192 -0.06 17.37 3.26
CA SER A 192 -0.63 17.77 1.96
C SER A 192 -1.21 16.56 1.21
N ARG A 193 -0.55 15.40 1.30
CA ARG A 193 -1.02 14.16 0.68
C ARG A 193 -2.25 13.63 1.38
N LEU A 194 -2.27 13.63 2.72
CA LEU A 194 -3.43 13.18 3.48
C LEU A 194 -4.68 14.02 3.18
N LYS A 195 -4.54 15.34 2.94
CA LYS A 195 -5.66 16.17 2.50
C LYS A 195 -6.35 15.62 1.26
N ARG A 196 -5.59 15.15 0.26
CA ARG A 196 -6.14 14.52 -0.96
C ARG A 196 -6.91 13.22 -0.66
N TRP A 197 -6.48 12.44 0.33
CA TRP A 197 -7.21 11.25 0.78
C TRP A 197 -8.52 11.61 1.48
N LEU A 198 -8.54 12.70 2.26
CA LEU A 198 -9.73 13.19 2.97
C LEU A 198 -10.81 13.75 2.04
N GLU A 199 -10.48 14.05 0.78
CA GLU A 199 -11.48 14.40 -0.25
C GLU A 199 -12.38 13.20 -0.62
N TYR A 200 -11.89 11.98 -0.46
CA TYR A 200 -12.60 10.74 -0.80
C TYR A 200 -13.05 9.95 0.42
N PHE A 201 -12.27 9.96 1.49
CA PHE A 201 -12.50 9.14 2.67
C PHE A 201 -12.64 9.99 3.93
N PRO A 202 -13.75 9.87 4.67
CA PRO A 202 -13.88 10.56 5.95
C PRO A 202 -12.87 10.03 6.97
N LEU A 203 -12.40 10.90 7.87
CA LEU A 203 -11.35 10.55 8.85
C LEU A 203 -11.68 9.29 9.66
N LYS A 204 -12.95 9.02 9.95
CA LYS A 204 -13.40 7.80 10.66
C LYS A 204 -13.06 6.48 9.92
N GLN A 205 -12.76 6.54 8.62
CA GLN A 205 -12.30 5.40 7.82
C GLN A 205 -10.77 5.28 7.77
N ILE A 206 -10.03 6.23 8.35
CA ILE A 206 -8.59 6.26 8.34
C ILE A 206 -8.07 6.14 9.77
N LEU A 207 -7.41 5.03 10.09
CA LEU A 207 -6.66 4.90 11.33
C LEU A 207 -5.25 5.43 11.12
N ILE A 208 -4.86 6.44 11.92
CA ILE A 208 -3.49 7.00 11.90
C ILE A 208 -2.75 6.45 13.11
N ILE A 209 -1.57 5.90 12.87
CA ILE A 209 -0.70 5.29 13.88
C ILE A 209 0.68 5.95 13.79
N GLU A 210 1.22 6.39 14.92
CA GLU A 210 2.60 6.82 15.03
C GLU A 210 3.50 5.59 15.22
N ASN A 211 4.58 5.51 14.45
CA ASN A 211 5.53 4.39 14.53
C ASN A 211 6.18 4.32 15.90
N GLU A 212 6.41 5.46 16.53
CA GLU A 212 6.99 5.60 17.87
C GLU A 212 6.10 4.93 18.92
N ASP A 213 4.80 5.15 18.87
CA ASP A 213 3.82 4.47 19.73
C ASP A 213 3.77 2.96 19.44
N PHE A 214 3.85 2.60 18.17
CA PHE A 214 3.87 1.18 17.76
C PHE A 214 5.12 0.46 18.31
N LEU A 215 6.27 1.12 18.33
CA LEU A 215 7.49 0.55 18.88
C LEU A 215 7.45 0.46 20.42
N GLN A 216 6.85 1.44 21.09
CA GLN A 216 6.74 1.46 22.56
C GLN A 216 5.69 0.46 23.07
N ASN A 217 4.55 0.34 22.39
CA ASN A 217 3.41 -0.46 22.81
C ASN A 217 2.79 -1.26 21.66
N PRO A 218 3.50 -2.27 21.10
CA PRO A 218 3.03 -3.03 19.94
C PRO A 218 1.66 -3.68 20.17
N GLN A 219 1.41 -4.21 21.38
CA GLN A 219 0.14 -4.87 21.73
C GLN A 219 -1.02 -3.89 21.70
N LYS A 220 -0.88 -2.71 22.31
CA LYS A 220 -1.93 -1.68 22.30
C LYS A 220 -2.29 -1.24 20.89
N ILE A 221 -1.28 -1.06 20.03
CA ILE A 221 -1.51 -0.66 18.63
C ILE A 221 -2.17 -1.80 17.83
N TYR A 222 -1.77 -3.04 18.09
CA TYR A 222 -2.40 -4.21 17.50
C TYR A 222 -3.89 -4.28 17.87
N ASP A 223 -4.23 -4.20 19.15
CA ASP A 223 -5.61 -4.24 19.66
C ASP A 223 -6.44 -3.06 19.11
N THR A 224 -5.86 -1.85 19.08
CA THR A 224 -6.49 -0.67 18.46
C THR A 224 -6.80 -0.92 16.99
N THR A 225 -5.87 -1.56 16.27
CA THR A 225 -6.06 -1.88 14.86
C THR A 225 -7.12 -2.94 14.65
N LEU A 226 -7.17 -4.00 15.47
CA LEU A 226 -8.24 -5.01 15.42
C LEU A 226 -9.61 -4.39 15.70
N ASN A 227 -9.72 -3.55 16.73
CA ASN A 227 -10.96 -2.81 17.02
C ASN A 227 -11.39 -1.94 15.85
N PHE A 228 -10.47 -1.21 15.25
CA PHE A 228 -10.75 -0.42 14.03
C PHE A 228 -11.22 -1.32 12.89
N LEU A 229 -10.68 -2.51 12.73
CA LEU A 229 -11.08 -3.48 11.70
C LEU A 229 -12.38 -4.23 12.06
N ASN A 230 -12.96 -4.04 13.25
CA ASN A 230 -14.12 -4.75 13.82
C ASN A 230 -13.83 -6.26 13.97
N LEU A 231 -12.66 -6.59 14.47
CA LEU A 231 -12.22 -7.93 14.82
C LEU A 231 -12.10 -8.06 16.34
N PRO A 232 -12.31 -9.29 16.88
CA PRO A 232 -12.12 -9.58 18.31
C PRO A 232 -10.65 -9.51 18.70
#